data_5aa79ed731b0235ae320e9cdb7c32676
#
_entry.id   5aa79ed731b0235ae320e9cdb7c32676
#
_cell.length_a   1.000
_cell.length_b   1.000
_cell.length_c   1.000
_cell.angle_alpha   90.00
_cell.angle_beta   90.00
_cell.angle_gamma   90.00
#
_symmetry.space_group_name_H-M   'P 1'
#
loop_
_entity.id
_entity.type
_entity.pdbx_description
1 polymer ?
#
loop_
_entity_poly.entity_id
_entity_poly.type
_entity_poly.pdbx_seq_one_letter_code
_entity_poly.pdbx_strand_id
1 'polypeptide(L)'
;MQLYHRYLKLPFNFEKPTLYDSVELKDYCEFIYFKDEDLLTEPILNFIDSIGLYRIQTNSVYSAPKDGIRIHSDTPDLSDKVKLSFSWGSPDSKTIWWEPIDRRKVKVVDFYESHMTRTVKCSKIKMATIPERIRLFLKGKKIGPLTKYAWAKEKDCERVLARTIDRPSLYNVGRLHSTWNPSNEGRWTLTFILGKKRNKKPLEFIESLNYFSDFIIKE
;
A
#
# COMPACT_ATOMS: atom_id res chain seq x y z
N MET A 1 5.29 -15.00 -17.03
CA MET A 1 5.49 -13.58 -16.70
C MET A 1 5.10 -13.36 -15.24
N GLN A 2 5.97 -12.76 -14.44
CA GLN A 2 5.71 -12.55 -13.01
C GLN A 2 4.64 -11.45 -12.82
N LEU A 3 3.48 -11.79 -12.27
CA LEU A 3 2.29 -10.93 -12.21
C LEU A 3 2.14 -10.15 -10.89
N TYR A 4 3.19 -10.12 -10.07
CA TYR A 4 3.06 -9.62 -8.70
C TYR A 4 3.93 -8.40 -8.41
N HIS A 5 5.11 -8.33 -9.01
CA HIS A 5 6.13 -7.36 -8.63
C HIS A 5 7.12 -7.10 -9.76
N ARG A 6 7.65 -5.85 -9.83
CA ARG A 6 8.82 -5.47 -10.64
C ARG A 6 9.64 -4.42 -9.91
N TYR A 7 10.94 -4.62 -9.86
CA TYR A 7 11.87 -3.58 -9.44
C TYR A 7 12.07 -2.56 -10.55
N LEU A 8 12.29 -1.30 -10.15
CA LEU A 8 12.50 -0.19 -11.05
C LEU A 8 13.85 0.48 -10.79
N LYS A 9 14.48 0.92 -11.89
CA LYS A 9 15.57 1.87 -11.89
C LYS A 9 15.04 3.19 -12.43
N LEU A 10 14.62 4.08 -11.54
CA LEU A 10 14.10 5.38 -11.92
C LEU A 10 15.24 6.36 -12.27
N PRO A 11 14.99 7.40 -13.10
CA PRO A 11 16.00 8.36 -13.51
C PRO A 11 16.36 9.40 -12.42
N PHE A 12 15.84 9.23 -11.21
CA PHE A 12 16.10 10.09 -10.06
C PHE A 12 16.19 9.25 -8.78
N ASN A 13 16.86 9.80 -7.77
CA ASN A 13 16.82 9.27 -6.43
C ASN A 13 15.67 9.91 -5.65
N PHE A 14 14.87 9.11 -4.97
CA PHE A 14 13.80 9.58 -4.12
C PHE A 14 14.17 9.30 -2.66
N GLU A 15 14.62 10.33 -1.98
CA GLU A 15 15.07 10.24 -0.59
C GLU A 15 13.89 10.09 0.37
N LYS A 16 14.18 9.55 1.56
CA LYS A 16 13.19 9.46 2.63
C LYS A 16 12.68 10.86 2.99
N PRO A 17 11.36 11.10 2.97
CA PRO A 17 10.83 12.38 3.42
C PRO A 17 11.24 12.67 4.87
N THR A 18 11.82 13.84 5.12
CA THR A 18 12.24 14.28 6.47
C THR A 18 11.08 14.35 7.45
N LEU A 19 9.88 14.55 6.94
CA LEU A 19 8.63 14.56 7.72
C LEU A 19 8.42 13.25 8.50
N TYR A 20 8.94 12.12 8.00
CA TYR A 20 8.85 10.83 8.70
C TYR A 20 9.60 10.82 10.05
N ASP A 21 10.63 11.65 10.19
CA ASP A 21 11.39 11.74 11.44
C ASP A 21 10.66 12.52 12.53
N SER A 22 9.60 13.25 12.19
CA SER A 22 8.75 13.99 13.13
C SER A 22 7.59 13.17 13.70
N VAL A 23 7.43 11.92 13.25
CA VAL A 23 6.30 11.06 13.66
C VAL A 23 6.64 10.29 14.92
N GLU A 24 5.76 10.37 15.91
CA GLU A 24 5.79 9.46 17.07
C GLU A 24 5.40 8.05 16.63
N LEU A 25 6.39 7.17 16.48
CA LEU A 25 6.21 5.81 16.00
C LEU A 25 5.63 4.91 17.09
N LYS A 26 4.81 3.95 16.66
CA LYS A 26 4.23 2.91 17.50
C LYS A 26 4.94 1.57 17.28
N ASP A 27 4.68 0.63 18.15
CA ASP A 27 5.19 -0.74 18.11
C ASP A 27 4.38 -1.69 17.21
N TYR A 28 3.56 -1.12 16.30
CA TYR A 28 2.74 -1.84 15.34
C TYR A 28 2.71 -1.13 13.98
N CYS A 29 2.25 -1.84 12.94
CA CYS A 29 2.07 -1.26 11.61
C CYS A 29 0.97 -0.20 11.61
N GLU A 30 1.28 0.96 11.05
CA GLU A 30 0.37 2.09 10.96
C GLU A 30 0.30 2.64 9.54
N PHE A 31 -0.92 3.05 9.13
CA PHE A 31 -1.10 3.94 8.00
C PHE A 31 -1.07 5.38 8.52
N ILE A 32 -0.18 6.20 7.96
CA ILE A 32 0.02 7.57 8.39
C ILE A 32 -0.27 8.48 7.21
N TYR A 33 -1.19 9.43 7.41
CA TYR A 33 -1.60 10.36 6.36
C TYR A 33 -0.88 11.68 6.52
N PHE A 34 -0.19 12.06 5.49
CA PHE A 34 0.42 13.37 5.33
C PHE A 34 -0.32 14.13 4.23
N LYS A 35 -0.13 15.42 4.18
CA LYS A 35 -0.55 16.18 3.00
C LYS A 35 0.36 15.82 1.82
N ASP A 36 -0.23 15.76 0.64
CA ASP A 36 0.50 15.43 -0.58
C ASP A 36 1.67 16.39 -0.84
N GLU A 37 1.49 17.68 -0.60
CA GLU A 37 2.49 18.73 -0.74
C GLU A 37 3.74 18.52 0.14
N ASP A 38 3.59 17.80 1.25
CA ASP A 38 4.67 17.51 2.19
C ASP A 38 5.49 16.28 1.78
N LEU A 39 4.95 15.44 0.90
CA LEU A 39 5.57 14.16 0.48
C LEU A 39 6.04 14.17 -0.97
N LEU A 40 5.40 14.99 -1.81
CA LEU A 40 5.62 14.97 -3.24
C LEU A 40 6.66 16.01 -3.63
N THR A 41 7.77 15.54 -4.17
CA THR A 41 8.80 16.40 -4.74
C THR A 41 8.57 16.58 -6.24
N GLU A 42 9.04 17.69 -6.80
CA GLU A 42 8.94 17.94 -8.24
C GLU A 42 9.47 16.78 -9.11
N PRO A 43 10.63 16.15 -8.78
CA PRO A 43 11.13 15.05 -9.61
C PRO A 43 10.15 13.90 -9.78
N ILE A 44 9.44 13.47 -8.70
CA ILE A 44 8.48 12.37 -8.81
C ILE A 44 7.25 12.78 -9.59
N LEU A 45 6.75 14.01 -9.39
CA LEU A 45 5.59 14.52 -10.12
C LEU A 45 5.88 14.66 -11.62
N ASN A 46 7.02 15.27 -11.96
CA ASN A 46 7.46 15.43 -13.33
C ASN A 46 7.69 14.08 -14.02
N PHE A 47 8.24 13.12 -13.31
CA PHE A 47 8.43 11.77 -13.82
C PHE A 47 7.09 11.10 -14.13
N ILE A 48 6.17 11.06 -13.18
CA ILE A 48 4.83 10.48 -13.37
C ILE A 48 4.12 11.15 -14.55
N ASP A 49 4.25 12.48 -14.67
CA ASP A 49 3.68 13.25 -15.76
C ASP A 49 4.30 12.92 -17.12
N SER A 50 5.63 12.80 -17.17
CA SER A 50 6.40 12.53 -18.40
C SER A 50 6.05 11.20 -19.04
N ILE A 51 5.69 10.20 -18.24
CA ILE A 51 5.23 8.88 -18.70
C ILE A 51 3.72 8.81 -18.96
N GLY A 52 3.02 9.95 -18.98
CA GLY A 52 1.58 10.02 -19.32
C GLY A 52 0.63 9.56 -18.22
N LEU A 53 1.11 9.46 -16.99
CA LEU A 53 0.33 9.08 -15.83
C LEU A 53 0.05 10.28 -14.91
N TYR A 54 -0.85 10.09 -13.96
CA TYR A 54 -1.04 11.03 -12.86
C TYR A 54 -1.24 10.25 -11.55
N ARG A 55 -1.00 10.91 -10.45
CA ARG A 55 -1.21 10.37 -9.12
C ARG A 55 -2.68 10.51 -8.70
N ILE A 56 -3.28 9.41 -8.28
CA ILE A 56 -4.65 9.38 -7.73
C ILE A 56 -4.60 9.55 -6.21
N GLN A 57 -3.71 8.80 -5.55
CA GLN A 57 -3.64 8.74 -4.09
C GLN A 57 -2.22 8.43 -3.63
N THR A 58 -1.85 8.98 -2.48
CA THR A 58 -0.60 8.70 -1.77
C THR A 58 -0.92 8.02 -0.45
N ASN A 59 -0.18 6.96 -0.12
CA ASN A 59 -0.30 6.30 1.17
C ASN A 59 1.09 6.12 1.78
N SER A 60 1.23 6.43 3.06
CA SER A 60 2.41 6.13 3.85
C SER A 60 2.09 5.06 4.88
N VAL A 61 2.99 4.09 5.01
CA VAL A 61 2.86 3.00 5.96
C VAL A 61 4.16 2.88 6.76
N TYR A 62 4.06 2.87 8.06
CA TYR A 62 5.13 2.47 8.93
C TYR A 62 4.93 1.01 9.34
N SER A 63 5.94 0.18 9.15
CA SER A 63 5.99 -1.20 9.64
C SER A 63 6.96 -1.26 10.81
N ALA A 64 6.43 -1.49 12.01
CA ALA A 64 7.24 -1.60 13.21
C ALA A 64 8.21 -2.80 13.16
N PRO A 65 9.25 -2.82 14.01
CA PRO A 65 10.07 -4.00 14.20
C PRO A 65 9.23 -5.22 14.57
N LYS A 66 9.53 -6.38 13.98
CA LYS A 66 8.84 -7.67 14.24
C LYS A 66 7.32 -7.63 14.00
N ASP A 67 6.84 -6.71 13.15
CA ASP A 67 5.43 -6.59 12.83
C ASP A 67 5.19 -6.53 11.32
N GLY A 68 3.93 -6.63 10.90
CA GLY A 68 3.55 -6.63 9.50
C GLY A 68 2.04 -6.55 9.29
N ILE A 69 1.66 -6.42 8.03
CA ILE A 69 0.27 -6.40 7.62
C ILE A 69 -0.16 -7.82 7.21
N ARG A 70 -1.29 -8.27 7.73
CA ARG A 70 -1.87 -9.59 7.41
C ARG A 70 -2.24 -9.70 5.93
N ILE A 71 -2.50 -10.93 5.47
CA ILE A 71 -2.88 -11.22 4.09
C ILE A 71 -4.16 -10.48 3.72
N HIS A 72 -4.06 -9.59 2.75
CA HIS A 72 -5.17 -8.79 2.21
C HIS A 72 -4.94 -8.46 0.74
N SER A 73 -5.99 -7.96 0.08
CA SER A 73 -5.91 -7.29 -1.21
C SER A 73 -6.56 -5.93 -1.09
N ASP A 74 -6.02 -4.93 -1.75
CA ASP A 74 -6.58 -3.57 -1.80
C ASP A 74 -7.83 -3.48 -2.69
N THR A 75 -8.22 -4.58 -3.32
CA THR A 75 -9.45 -4.71 -4.11
C THR A 75 -10.31 -5.85 -3.58
N PRO A 76 -11.63 -5.66 -3.45
CA PRO A 76 -12.51 -6.68 -2.88
C PRO A 76 -12.68 -7.91 -3.78
N ASP A 77 -12.44 -7.77 -5.08
CA ASP A 77 -12.63 -8.77 -6.13
C ASP A 77 -11.32 -9.39 -6.64
N LEU A 78 -10.20 -9.06 -6.01
CA LEU A 78 -8.86 -9.46 -6.43
C LEU A 78 -8.50 -8.99 -7.85
N SER A 79 -9.12 -7.91 -8.32
CA SER A 79 -8.79 -7.31 -9.62
C SER A 79 -7.40 -6.67 -9.60
N ASP A 80 -6.73 -6.70 -10.72
CA ASP A 80 -5.39 -6.13 -10.85
C ASP A 80 -5.39 -4.64 -10.51
N LYS A 81 -4.47 -4.24 -9.63
CA LYS A 81 -4.23 -2.86 -9.25
C LYS A 81 -2.78 -2.67 -8.89
N VAL A 82 -2.18 -1.62 -9.44
CA VAL A 82 -0.77 -1.33 -9.19
C VAL A 82 -0.57 -0.19 -8.21
N LYS A 83 0.49 -0.30 -7.40
CA LYS A 83 1.10 0.81 -6.68
C LYS A 83 2.56 0.93 -7.08
N LEU A 84 3.01 2.17 -7.33
CA LEU A 84 4.42 2.52 -7.32
C LEU A 84 4.85 2.71 -5.88
N SER A 85 5.91 2.03 -5.45
CA SER A 85 6.31 1.98 -4.05
C SER A 85 7.78 2.35 -3.86
N PHE A 86 8.05 3.06 -2.78
CA PHE A 86 9.38 3.40 -2.26
C PHE A 86 9.45 2.97 -0.79
N SER A 87 10.61 2.54 -0.33
CA SER A 87 10.78 2.08 1.04
C SER A 87 12.13 2.48 1.62
N TRP A 88 12.15 2.76 2.92
CA TRP A 88 13.33 3.14 3.68
C TRP A 88 13.32 2.48 5.05
N GLY A 89 14.50 2.17 5.56
CA GLY A 89 14.70 1.46 6.83
C GLY A 89 15.08 -0.01 6.59
N SER A 90 14.54 -0.91 7.38
CA SER A 90 14.93 -2.33 7.37
C SER A 90 15.01 -2.95 5.97
N PRO A 91 16.20 -3.41 5.54
CA PRO A 91 16.39 -4.05 4.23
C PRO A 91 15.76 -5.46 4.17
N ASP A 92 15.55 -6.10 5.33
CA ASP A 92 15.05 -7.47 5.41
C ASP A 92 13.53 -7.59 5.32
N SER A 93 12.85 -6.46 5.34
CA SER A 93 11.39 -6.42 5.22
C SER A 93 10.93 -6.96 3.88
N LYS A 94 9.86 -7.76 3.91
CA LYS A 94 9.34 -8.45 2.74
C LYS A 94 7.88 -8.09 2.48
N THR A 95 7.53 -8.02 1.21
CA THR A 95 6.16 -8.23 0.75
C THR A 95 6.04 -9.65 0.21
N ILE A 96 4.99 -10.32 0.61
CA ILE A 96 4.72 -11.71 0.29
C ILE A 96 3.39 -11.77 -0.44
N TRP A 97 3.36 -12.39 -1.61
CA TRP A 97 2.13 -12.64 -2.37
C TRP A 97 1.64 -14.05 -2.16
N TRP A 98 0.33 -14.17 -2.17
CA TRP A 98 -0.40 -15.38 -1.84
C TRP A 98 -1.46 -15.66 -2.89
N GLU A 99 -1.66 -16.94 -3.20
CA GLU A 99 -2.82 -17.39 -3.96
C GLU A 99 -3.77 -18.16 -3.02
N PRO A 100 -5.08 -17.90 -3.07
CA PRO A 100 -6.02 -18.64 -2.25
C PRO A 100 -6.16 -20.06 -2.79
N ILE A 101 -6.03 -21.07 -1.92
CA ILE A 101 -6.28 -22.48 -2.25
C ILE A 101 -7.75 -22.67 -2.65
N ASP A 102 -8.64 -21.96 -1.99
CA ASP A 102 -10.06 -21.89 -2.32
C ASP A 102 -10.54 -20.43 -2.25
N ARG A 103 -10.93 -19.87 -3.39
CA ARG A 103 -11.42 -18.49 -3.48
C ARG A 103 -12.62 -18.20 -2.57
N ARG A 104 -13.46 -19.20 -2.25
CA ARG A 104 -14.60 -19.05 -1.33
C ARG A 104 -14.17 -18.73 0.10
N LYS A 105 -12.91 -18.99 0.45
CA LYS A 105 -12.31 -18.67 1.76
C LYS A 105 -11.83 -17.20 1.87
N VAL A 106 -11.73 -16.51 0.75
CA VAL A 106 -11.42 -15.07 0.74
C VAL A 106 -12.67 -14.30 1.17
N LYS A 107 -12.51 -13.47 2.19
CA LYS A 107 -13.60 -12.68 2.75
C LYS A 107 -13.45 -11.22 2.35
N VAL A 108 -14.52 -10.59 1.90
CA VAL A 108 -14.58 -9.16 1.74
C VAL A 108 -14.96 -8.54 3.08
N VAL A 109 -14.15 -7.58 3.54
CA VAL A 109 -14.37 -6.88 4.79
C VAL A 109 -14.39 -5.37 4.55
N ASP A 110 -15.23 -4.69 5.30
CA ASP A 110 -15.33 -3.24 5.28
C ASP A 110 -14.41 -2.66 6.37
N PHE A 111 -13.61 -1.69 5.97
CA PHE A 111 -12.80 -0.88 6.87
C PHE A 111 -13.27 0.56 6.83
N TYR A 112 -13.11 1.27 7.93
CA TYR A 112 -13.33 2.70 7.99
C TYR A 112 -12.12 3.41 8.57
N GLU A 113 -11.88 4.62 8.09
CA GLU A 113 -10.86 5.49 8.64
C GLU A 113 -11.44 6.23 9.86
N SER A 114 -10.81 6.05 11.01
CA SER A 114 -11.14 6.88 12.16
C SER A 114 -10.36 8.19 12.03
N HIS A 115 -11.01 9.26 11.58
CA HIS A 115 -10.40 10.58 11.55
C HIS A 115 -9.99 11.03 12.95
N MET A 116 -8.72 11.25 13.14
CA MET A 116 -8.20 11.94 14.31
C MET A 116 -7.48 13.23 13.88
N THR A 117 -7.67 14.22 14.67
CA THR A 117 -7.29 15.63 14.63
C THR A 117 -5.93 16.04 14.06
N ARG A 118 -5.91 17.18 13.47
CA ARG A 118 -5.07 18.19 12.80
C ARG A 118 -3.53 18.19 12.91
N THR A 119 -2.87 17.28 13.61
CA THR A 119 -1.42 17.15 13.64
C THR A 119 -1.09 15.71 13.27
N VAL A 120 -0.10 15.45 12.45
CA VAL A 120 0.35 14.13 11.95
C VAL A 120 -0.69 13.03 12.19
N LYS A 121 -1.55 12.78 11.20
CA LYS A 121 -2.73 11.95 11.41
C LYS A 121 -2.38 10.49 11.20
N CYS A 122 -2.17 9.76 12.28
CA CYS A 122 -2.35 8.30 12.25
C CYS A 122 -3.85 8.01 12.15
N SER A 123 -4.31 7.51 11.02
CA SER A 123 -5.64 6.95 10.94
C SER A 123 -5.54 5.46 11.19
N LYS A 124 -6.10 5.00 12.29
CA LYS A 124 -6.25 3.56 12.55
C LYS A 124 -7.33 3.02 11.60
N ILE A 125 -6.93 2.17 10.67
CA ILE A 125 -7.91 1.42 9.89
C ILE A 125 -8.55 0.39 10.81
N LYS A 126 -9.84 0.55 11.05
CA LYS A 126 -10.61 -0.37 11.88
C LYS A 126 -11.61 -1.13 11.04
N MET A 127 -11.72 -2.42 11.34
CA MET A 127 -12.74 -3.26 10.72
C MET A 127 -14.14 -2.78 11.15
N ALA A 128 -14.98 -2.48 10.16
CA ALA A 128 -16.35 -2.01 10.39
C ALA A 128 -17.30 -3.20 10.64
N THR A 129 -17.09 -3.92 11.74
CA THR A 129 -17.99 -4.98 12.17
C THR A 129 -19.36 -4.42 12.55
N ILE A 130 -20.41 -5.25 12.47
CA ILE A 130 -21.77 -4.82 12.87
C ILE A 130 -21.80 -4.26 14.29
N PRO A 131 -21.19 -4.89 15.31
CA PRO A 131 -21.13 -4.30 16.66
C PRO A 131 -20.43 -2.95 16.70
N GLU A 132 -19.36 -2.77 15.94
CA GLU A 132 -18.63 -1.49 15.93
C GLU A 132 -19.44 -0.41 15.24
N ARG A 133 -20.17 -0.71 14.17
CA ARG A 133 -21.09 0.23 13.51
C ARG A 133 -22.19 0.69 14.46
N ILE A 134 -22.81 -0.22 15.21
CA ILE A 134 -23.84 0.09 16.21
C ILE A 134 -23.23 0.97 17.32
N ARG A 135 -22.05 0.63 17.84
CA ARG A 135 -21.37 1.40 18.87
C ARG A 135 -21.08 2.83 18.44
N LEU A 136 -20.62 3.01 17.19
CA LEU A 136 -20.34 4.34 16.65
C LEU A 136 -21.60 5.15 16.41
N PHE A 137 -22.66 4.52 15.89
CA PHE A 137 -23.98 5.12 15.71
C PHE A 137 -24.55 5.63 17.05
N LEU A 138 -24.52 4.79 18.09
CA LEU A 138 -24.98 5.15 19.44
C LEU A 138 -24.19 6.30 20.05
N LYS A 139 -22.90 6.48 19.64
CA LYS A 139 -22.07 7.62 20.05
C LYS A 139 -22.24 8.86 19.15
N GLY A 140 -23.21 8.88 18.24
CA GLY A 140 -23.44 9.98 17.32
C GLY A 140 -22.29 10.21 16.32
N LYS A 141 -21.38 9.24 16.15
CA LYS A 141 -20.27 9.37 15.21
C LYS A 141 -20.68 8.88 13.83
N LYS A 142 -20.55 9.74 12.83
CA LYS A 142 -20.71 9.35 11.44
C LYS A 142 -19.52 8.46 11.05
N ILE A 143 -19.81 7.28 10.51
CA ILE A 143 -18.79 6.43 9.86
C ILE A 143 -18.52 7.06 8.50
N GLY A 144 -17.25 7.37 8.22
CA GLY A 144 -16.80 7.83 6.90
C GLY A 144 -17.03 6.77 5.80
N PRO A 145 -16.69 7.06 4.55
CA PRO A 145 -16.83 6.09 3.49
C PRO A 145 -16.06 4.82 3.82
N LEU A 146 -16.73 3.67 3.62
CA LEU A 146 -16.13 2.36 3.88
C LEU A 146 -15.25 1.95 2.68
N THR A 147 -14.02 1.56 2.96
CA THR A 147 -13.14 0.93 1.98
C THR A 147 -13.25 -0.59 2.12
N LYS A 148 -13.44 -1.27 1.00
CA LYS A 148 -13.55 -2.74 0.97
C LYS A 148 -12.22 -3.35 0.57
N TYR A 149 -11.79 -4.34 1.37
CA TYR A 149 -10.61 -5.15 1.11
C TYR A 149 -10.98 -6.62 1.07
N ALA A 150 -10.29 -7.41 0.26
CA ALA A 150 -10.32 -8.84 0.40
C ALA A 150 -9.31 -9.27 1.45
N TRP A 151 -9.64 -10.31 2.23
CA TRP A 151 -8.81 -10.83 3.31
C TRP A 151 -8.85 -12.34 3.35
N ALA A 152 -7.71 -12.97 3.69
CA ALA A 152 -7.61 -14.42 3.82
C ALA A 152 -6.76 -14.81 5.04
N LYS A 153 -6.95 -16.05 5.51
CA LYS A 153 -6.07 -16.66 6.53
C LYS A 153 -4.90 -17.36 5.83
N GLU A 154 -3.74 -17.33 6.43
CA GLU A 154 -2.54 -17.96 5.89
C GLU A 154 -2.75 -19.45 5.56
N LYS A 155 -3.41 -20.20 6.43
CA LYS A 155 -3.73 -21.62 6.21
C LYS A 155 -4.62 -21.91 4.99
N ASP A 156 -5.29 -20.90 4.47
CA ASP A 156 -6.20 -20.98 3.32
C ASP A 156 -5.52 -20.46 2.04
N CYS A 157 -4.21 -20.19 2.09
CA CYS A 157 -3.43 -19.62 1.00
C CYS A 157 -2.11 -20.33 0.79
N GLU A 158 -1.61 -20.27 -0.42
CA GLU A 158 -0.29 -20.73 -0.83
C GLU A 158 0.62 -19.51 -1.09
N ARG A 159 1.84 -19.56 -0.54
CA ARG A 159 2.83 -18.51 -0.79
C ARG A 159 3.43 -18.69 -2.17
N VAL A 160 3.25 -17.70 -3.05
CA VAL A 160 3.73 -17.77 -4.44
C VAL A 160 4.96 -16.94 -4.71
N LEU A 161 5.15 -15.85 -3.96
CA LEU A 161 6.31 -14.97 -4.12
C LEU A 161 6.61 -14.25 -2.80
N ALA A 162 7.90 -14.02 -2.54
CA ALA A 162 8.34 -13.03 -1.54
C ALA A 162 9.46 -12.19 -2.13
N ARG A 163 9.42 -10.89 -1.89
CA ARG A 163 10.44 -9.93 -2.30
C ARG A 163 10.79 -9.00 -1.16
N THR A 164 12.07 -8.73 -1.00
CA THR A 164 12.54 -7.59 -0.20
C THR A 164 12.18 -6.31 -0.93
N ILE A 165 11.99 -5.23 -0.17
CA ILE A 165 11.56 -3.96 -0.72
C ILE A 165 12.60 -2.92 -0.36
N ASP A 166 13.70 -2.98 -1.10
CA ASP A 166 14.89 -2.17 -0.87
C ASP A 166 15.06 -1.05 -1.94
N ARG A 167 14.20 -1.03 -2.94
CA ARG A 167 14.27 -0.09 -4.07
C ARG A 167 12.89 0.20 -4.67
N PRO A 168 12.75 1.23 -5.54
CA PRO A 168 11.50 1.54 -6.21
C PRO A 168 10.91 0.31 -6.91
N SER A 169 9.61 0.12 -6.78
CA SER A 169 8.96 -1.09 -7.26
C SER A 169 7.52 -0.87 -7.68
N LEU A 170 7.05 -1.66 -8.64
CA LEU A 170 5.63 -1.82 -8.94
C LEU A 170 5.09 -3.04 -8.21
N TYR A 171 3.98 -2.85 -7.48
CA TYR A 171 3.30 -3.90 -6.74
C TYR A 171 1.91 -4.14 -7.26
N ASN A 172 1.59 -5.40 -7.52
CA ASN A 172 0.20 -5.78 -7.72
C ASN A 172 -0.49 -5.93 -6.36
N VAL A 173 -1.17 -4.87 -5.92
CA VAL A 173 -1.91 -4.82 -4.65
C VAL A 173 -3.34 -5.32 -4.79
N GLY A 174 -3.80 -5.61 -5.99
CA GLY A 174 -5.05 -6.31 -6.28
C GLY A 174 -4.96 -7.81 -5.99
N ARG A 175 -3.77 -8.38 -5.89
CA ARG A 175 -3.56 -9.76 -5.44
C ARG A 175 -3.42 -9.83 -3.94
N LEU A 176 -3.72 -10.99 -3.34
CA LEU A 176 -3.49 -11.18 -1.92
C LEU A 176 -2.01 -11.00 -1.60
N HIS A 177 -1.73 -10.13 -0.65
CA HIS A 177 -0.38 -9.86 -0.21
C HIS A 177 -0.34 -9.55 1.29
N SER A 178 0.82 -9.74 1.87
CA SER A 178 1.13 -9.37 3.25
C SER A 178 2.49 -8.70 3.31
N THR A 179 2.77 -7.99 4.39
CA THR A 179 4.11 -7.48 4.68
C THR A 179 4.61 -8.07 5.99
N TRP A 180 5.91 -8.23 6.09
CA TRP A 180 6.57 -8.68 7.30
C TRP A 180 7.92 -7.98 7.46
N ASN A 181 8.14 -7.40 8.62
CA ASN A 181 9.41 -6.80 9.00
C ASN A 181 10.09 -7.65 10.09
N PRO A 182 11.04 -8.53 9.72
CA PRO A 182 11.73 -9.39 10.69
C PRO A 182 12.81 -8.69 11.50
N SER A 183 13.16 -7.45 11.16
CA SER A 183 14.30 -6.75 11.78
C SER A 183 13.92 -6.07 13.10
N ASN A 184 14.95 -5.53 13.77
CA ASN A 184 14.76 -4.68 14.96
C ASN A 184 14.61 -3.20 14.60
N GLU A 185 14.63 -2.87 13.32
CA GLU A 185 14.42 -1.53 12.79
C GLU A 185 13.08 -1.42 12.10
N GLY A 186 12.43 -0.27 12.25
CA GLY A 186 11.21 0.02 11.54
C GLY A 186 11.45 0.31 10.06
N ARG A 187 10.39 0.21 9.25
CA ARG A 187 10.40 0.50 7.83
C ARG A 187 9.27 1.45 7.45
N TRP A 188 9.62 2.47 6.71
CA TRP A 188 8.68 3.30 6.00
C TRP A 188 8.42 2.81 4.58
N THR A 189 7.21 2.88 4.14
CA THR A 189 6.81 2.62 2.76
C THR A 189 5.89 3.74 2.29
N LEU A 190 6.26 4.39 1.20
CA LEU A 190 5.45 5.37 0.49
C LEU A 190 4.95 4.75 -0.81
N THR A 191 3.65 4.80 -1.04
CA THR A 191 3.05 4.23 -2.24
C THR A 191 2.14 5.22 -2.94
N PHE A 192 2.16 5.16 -4.28
CA PHE A 192 1.30 5.95 -5.15
C PHE A 192 0.37 5.04 -5.93
N ILE A 193 -0.93 5.29 -5.84
CA ILE A 193 -1.90 4.77 -6.80
C ILE A 193 -1.84 5.70 -8.01
N LEU A 194 -1.50 5.13 -9.16
CA LEU A 194 -1.39 5.83 -10.42
C LEU A 194 -2.63 5.63 -11.28
N GLY A 195 -2.92 6.60 -12.12
CA GLY A 195 -4.01 6.55 -13.08
C GLY A 195 -3.61 7.12 -14.43
N LYS A 196 -4.40 6.80 -15.44
CA LYS A 196 -4.21 7.33 -16.79
C LYS A 196 -4.82 8.73 -16.89
N LYS A 197 -4.07 9.69 -17.39
CA LYS A 197 -4.55 11.07 -17.59
C LYS A 197 -5.87 11.14 -18.38
N ARG A 198 -6.00 10.27 -19.40
CA ARG A 198 -7.12 10.29 -20.33
C ARG A 198 -8.49 9.97 -19.69
N ASN A 199 -8.55 9.01 -18.75
CA ASN A 199 -9.82 8.49 -18.23
C ASN A 199 -9.95 8.46 -16.71
N LYS A 200 -8.92 8.93 -16.00
CA LYS A 200 -8.85 8.98 -14.53
C LYS A 200 -9.08 7.64 -13.82
N LYS A 201 -8.91 6.51 -14.53
CA LYS A 201 -9.02 5.18 -13.92
C LYS A 201 -7.69 4.76 -13.29
N PRO A 202 -7.72 4.05 -12.15
CA PRO A 202 -6.52 3.41 -11.60
C PRO A 202 -5.87 2.50 -12.65
N LEU A 203 -4.55 2.49 -12.64
CA LEU A 203 -3.74 1.68 -13.55
C LEU A 203 -3.72 0.23 -13.05
N GLU A 204 -3.91 -0.72 -13.97
CA GLU A 204 -3.72 -2.14 -13.70
C GLU A 204 -2.24 -2.52 -13.73
N PHE A 205 -1.87 -3.59 -13.01
CA PHE A 205 -0.46 -4.00 -12.93
C PHE A 205 0.12 -4.36 -14.29
N ILE A 206 -0.59 -5.17 -15.09
CA ILE A 206 -0.09 -5.57 -16.41
C ILE A 206 0.05 -4.36 -17.34
N GLU A 207 -0.91 -3.45 -17.31
CA GLU A 207 -0.86 -2.24 -18.11
C GLU A 207 0.29 -1.32 -17.68
N SER A 208 0.61 -1.26 -16.37
CA SER A 208 1.72 -0.46 -15.87
C SER A 208 3.07 -0.85 -16.44
N LEU A 209 3.26 -2.12 -16.81
CA LEU A 209 4.50 -2.60 -17.39
C LEU A 209 4.85 -1.91 -18.71
N ASN A 210 3.86 -1.45 -19.47
CA ASN A 210 4.08 -0.70 -20.71
C ASN A 210 4.60 0.72 -20.42
N TYR A 211 4.02 1.39 -19.41
CA TYR A 211 4.43 2.75 -19.02
C TYR A 211 5.81 2.78 -18.37
N PHE A 212 6.20 1.72 -17.70
CA PHE A 212 7.47 1.61 -16.99
C PHE A 212 8.50 0.72 -17.70
N SER A 213 8.27 0.34 -18.96
CA SER A 213 9.10 -0.63 -19.71
C SER A 213 10.59 -0.32 -19.67
N ASP A 214 10.95 0.96 -19.82
CA ASP A 214 12.33 1.43 -19.88
C ASP A 214 13.01 1.48 -18.49
N PHE A 215 12.23 1.35 -17.45
CA PHE A 215 12.69 1.47 -16.06
C PHE A 215 12.66 0.12 -15.31
N ILE A 216 12.08 -0.93 -15.90
CA ILE A 216 12.02 -2.26 -15.27
C ILE A 216 13.42 -2.89 -15.26
N ILE A 217 13.86 -3.29 -14.07
CA ILE A 217 15.07 -4.08 -13.92
C ILE A 217 14.80 -5.51 -14.42
N LYS A 218 15.56 -5.96 -15.39
CA LYS A 218 15.51 -7.34 -15.89
C LYS A 218 16.17 -8.25 -14.86
N GLU A 219 15.40 -9.14 -14.26
CA GLU A 219 15.85 -10.19 -13.34
C GLU A 219 16.12 -11.49 -14.09
#